data_f96e8c49e44889f639acf1ae61e7ee58
#
_entry.id   f96e8c49e44889f639acf1ae61e7ee58
#
_cell.length_a   1.000
_cell.length_b   1.000
_cell.length_c   1.000
_cell.angle_alpha   90.00
_cell.angle_beta   90.00
_cell.angle_gamma   90.00
#
_symmetry.space_group_name_H-M   'P 1'
#
loop_
_entity.id
_entity.type
_entity.pdbx_description
1 polymer ?
#
loop_
_entity_poly.entity_id
_entity_poly.type
_entity_poly.pdbx_seq_one_letter_code
_entity_poly.pdbx_strand_id
1 'polypeptide(L)'
;MKKFCFAVLMLINTALYSQNYDAGFSKPIITENGNFTYYELPPIQTSEGVLIFLDRNLGALSNDITSSDSWGDLYQWGRATDGHEKRLSDTTNTIALTYRPANNEFIVDSSRANDWIVRPDDDLWNDSLSTNNPCPCGYRLPTEKEWRAVADLGYEIKPTGTGAYYISFGKGQLDLPCAGLRNAFTGNFQYQGMRGYYWAGDVMSKGMSGCMDFNKAE
;
A
#
# COMPACT_ATOMS: atom_id res chain seq x y z
N MET A 1 -3.74 12.83 15.01
CA MET A 1 -2.56 11.93 15.02
C MET A 1 -2.47 11.30 13.65
N LYS A 2 -1.51 11.74 12.85
CA LYS A 2 -1.26 11.18 11.52
C LYS A 2 -0.54 9.86 11.64
N LYS A 3 -0.97 8.86 10.91
CA LYS A 3 -0.54 7.48 11.04
C LYS A 3 0.39 7.06 9.91
N PHE A 4 1.19 6.10 10.15
CA PHE A 4 2.42 5.59 9.64
C PHE A 4 2.27 4.69 8.41
N CYS A 5 3.23 4.73 7.49
CA CYS A 5 3.11 4.28 6.14
C CYS A 5 3.79 2.99 5.72
N PHE A 6 3.46 2.37 4.58
CA PHE A 6 3.50 0.99 4.45
C PHE A 6 3.48 0.39 3.07
N ALA A 7 3.05 -0.83 2.90
CA ALA A 7 2.86 -1.52 1.66
C ALA A 7 1.57 -1.08 0.95
N VAL A 8 1.55 -1.06 -0.34
CA VAL A 8 0.42 -0.58 -1.14
C VAL A 8 -0.03 -1.67 -2.10
N LEU A 9 -1.30 -2.02 -2.03
CA LEU A 9 -1.96 -2.91 -2.97
C LEU A 9 -3.06 -2.15 -3.73
N MET A 10 -3.44 -2.59 -4.93
CA MET A 10 -4.16 -1.76 -5.86
C MET A 10 -5.45 -2.27 -6.43
N LEU A 11 -6.31 -1.32 -6.84
CA LEU A 11 -7.63 -1.52 -7.44
C LEU A 11 -7.79 -0.95 -8.85
N ILE A 12 -8.58 -1.63 -9.68
CA ILE A 12 -9.11 -1.10 -10.94
C ILE A 12 -10.61 -0.85 -10.81
N ASN A 13 -11.08 0.24 -11.41
CA ASN A 13 -12.50 0.51 -11.56
C ASN A 13 -13.05 -0.27 -12.77
N THR A 14 -13.96 -1.22 -12.52
CA THR A 14 -14.36 -2.28 -13.44
C THR A 14 -15.43 -1.93 -14.47
N ALA A 15 -15.78 -0.67 -14.67
CA ALA A 15 -16.83 -0.29 -15.65
C ALA A 15 -16.56 -0.74 -17.10
N LEU A 16 -15.37 -1.25 -17.44
CA LEU A 16 -14.98 -1.68 -18.78
C LEU A 16 -14.57 -3.17 -18.90
N TYR A 17 -14.61 -3.95 -17.83
CA TYR A 17 -13.99 -5.29 -17.81
C TYR A 17 -14.93 -6.50 -17.94
N SER A 18 -16.18 -6.32 -18.34
CA SER A 18 -17.17 -7.44 -18.36
C SER A 18 -17.03 -8.42 -19.53
N GLN A 19 -16.02 -8.32 -20.39
CA GLN A 19 -16.06 -9.10 -21.63
C GLN A 19 -14.96 -10.15 -21.90
N ASN A 20 -13.87 -10.23 -21.17
CA ASN A 20 -12.86 -11.28 -21.50
C ASN A 20 -12.05 -11.74 -20.28
N TYR A 21 -12.66 -12.38 -19.31
CA TYR A 21 -11.92 -13.17 -18.32
C TYR A 21 -11.73 -14.60 -18.86
N ASP A 22 -10.67 -14.82 -19.60
CA ASP A 22 -10.24 -16.16 -19.99
C ASP A 22 -9.48 -16.77 -18.80
N ALA A 23 -10.04 -17.82 -18.19
CA ALA A 23 -9.54 -18.44 -16.96
C ALA A 23 -8.20 -19.14 -17.22
N GLY A 24 -7.10 -18.42 -17.15
CA GLY A 24 -5.80 -19.07 -17.30
C GLY A 24 -4.57 -18.20 -17.04
N PHE A 25 -4.51 -16.97 -17.52
CA PHE A 25 -3.32 -16.11 -17.33
C PHE A 25 -3.72 -14.64 -17.30
N SER A 26 -3.58 -13.99 -16.15
CA SER A 26 -3.67 -12.53 -16.08
C SER A 26 -2.53 -11.91 -16.89
N LYS A 27 -2.82 -10.85 -17.66
CA LYS A 27 -1.81 -10.12 -18.42
C LYS A 27 -0.79 -9.51 -17.43
N PRO A 28 0.53 -9.65 -17.69
CA PRO A 28 1.53 -9.03 -16.84
C PRO A 28 1.41 -7.50 -16.89
N ILE A 29 1.49 -6.88 -15.72
CA ILE A 29 1.50 -5.43 -15.52
C ILE A 29 2.93 -5.07 -15.17
N ILE A 30 3.60 -4.37 -16.08
CA ILE A 30 5.00 -3.98 -15.93
C ILE A 30 5.05 -2.53 -15.46
N THR A 31 5.85 -2.24 -14.43
CA THR A 31 6.09 -0.85 -14.00
C THR A 31 6.77 -0.05 -15.11
N GLU A 32 6.57 1.27 -15.13
CA GLU A 32 7.11 2.16 -16.17
C GLU A 32 8.64 2.04 -16.33
N ASN A 33 9.36 1.74 -15.24
CA ASN A 33 10.80 1.52 -15.26
C ASN A 33 11.22 0.06 -15.57
N GLY A 34 10.25 -0.86 -15.81
CA GLY A 34 10.48 -2.26 -16.11
C GLY A 34 11.02 -3.13 -14.97
N ASN A 35 11.14 -2.59 -13.75
CA ASN A 35 11.78 -3.28 -12.63
C ASN A 35 10.89 -4.34 -11.95
N PHE A 36 9.57 -4.21 -12.06
CA PHE A 36 8.62 -5.13 -11.44
C PHE A 36 7.55 -5.56 -12.43
N THR A 37 7.16 -6.83 -12.31
CA THR A 37 6.03 -7.41 -13.05
C THR A 37 5.02 -7.89 -12.03
N TYR A 38 3.79 -7.38 -12.10
CA TYR A 38 2.66 -7.77 -11.27
C TYR A 38 1.64 -8.54 -12.09
N TYR A 39 0.79 -9.29 -11.40
CA TYR A 39 -0.36 -9.97 -11.98
C TYR A 39 -1.62 -9.59 -11.22
N GLU A 40 -2.76 -9.58 -11.89
CA GLU A 40 -4.04 -9.39 -11.24
C GLU A 40 -4.47 -10.64 -10.50
N LEU A 41 -4.96 -10.47 -9.28
CA LEU A 41 -5.72 -11.50 -8.57
C LEU A 41 -7.12 -11.63 -9.19
N PRO A 42 -7.81 -12.77 -9.01
CA PRO A 42 -9.20 -12.89 -9.40
C PRO A 42 -10.06 -11.77 -8.82
N PRO A 43 -11.06 -11.27 -9.59
CA PRO A 43 -11.94 -10.22 -9.12
C PRO A 43 -12.69 -10.58 -7.84
N ILE A 44 -12.72 -9.67 -6.88
CA ILE A 44 -13.38 -9.82 -5.59
C ILE A 44 -14.69 -9.03 -5.61
N GLN A 45 -15.81 -9.70 -5.35
CA GLN A 45 -17.12 -9.05 -5.23
C GLN A 45 -17.29 -8.47 -3.83
N THR A 46 -17.59 -7.19 -3.74
CA THR A 46 -17.79 -6.47 -2.48
C THR A 46 -19.03 -5.57 -2.53
N SER A 47 -19.40 -4.95 -1.40
CA SER A 47 -20.45 -3.92 -1.34
C SER A 47 -20.11 -2.66 -2.13
N GLU A 48 -18.83 -2.37 -2.33
CA GLU A 48 -18.35 -1.22 -3.13
C GLU A 48 -18.13 -1.59 -4.62
N GLY A 49 -18.57 -2.79 -5.05
CA GLY A 49 -18.44 -3.31 -6.40
C GLY A 49 -17.36 -4.36 -6.55
N VAL A 50 -16.92 -4.56 -7.79
CA VAL A 50 -15.88 -5.52 -8.13
C VAL A 50 -14.51 -4.89 -7.97
N LEU A 51 -13.67 -5.51 -7.15
CA LEU A 51 -12.32 -5.04 -6.88
C LEU A 51 -11.30 -6.03 -7.45
N ILE A 52 -10.25 -5.51 -8.09
CA ILE A 52 -9.14 -6.30 -8.62
C ILE A 52 -7.85 -5.81 -8.01
N PHE A 53 -7.14 -6.69 -7.31
CA PHE A 53 -5.89 -6.40 -6.66
C PHE A 53 -4.70 -6.96 -7.45
N LEU A 54 -3.52 -6.38 -7.25
CA LEU A 54 -2.27 -6.98 -7.68
C LEU A 54 -1.90 -8.17 -6.77
N ASP A 55 -1.11 -9.09 -7.30
CA ASP A 55 -0.71 -10.34 -6.64
C ASP A 55 0.25 -10.16 -5.46
N ARG A 56 0.76 -8.92 -5.26
CA ARG A 56 1.73 -8.60 -4.20
C ARG A 56 1.81 -7.10 -3.94
N ASN A 57 2.45 -6.73 -2.83
CA ASN A 57 2.73 -5.33 -2.49
C ASN A 57 3.65 -4.66 -3.51
N LEU A 58 3.54 -3.33 -3.67
CA LEU A 58 4.46 -2.57 -4.51
C LEU A 58 5.91 -2.75 -4.02
N GLY A 59 6.81 -3.00 -4.97
CA GLY A 59 8.22 -3.24 -4.68
C GLY A 59 8.55 -4.59 -4.07
N ALA A 60 7.57 -5.47 -3.87
CA ALA A 60 7.82 -6.83 -3.40
C ALA A 60 8.52 -7.68 -4.46
N LEU A 61 9.53 -8.42 -4.04
CA LEU A 61 10.32 -9.30 -4.92
C LEU A 61 9.61 -10.64 -5.16
N SER A 62 8.68 -11.02 -4.28
CA SER A 62 7.93 -12.27 -4.35
C SER A 62 6.46 -12.07 -3.97
N ASN A 63 5.59 -12.92 -4.47
CA ASN A 63 4.21 -13.07 -4.01
C ASN A 63 4.05 -14.22 -3.00
N ASP A 64 5.13 -14.88 -2.62
CA ASP A 64 5.11 -15.88 -1.55
C ASP A 64 4.89 -15.20 -0.20
N ILE A 65 3.67 -15.29 0.32
CA ILE A 65 3.24 -14.66 1.57
C ILE A 65 4.05 -15.13 2.79
N THR A 66 4.74 -16.26 2.71
CA THR A 66 5.56 -16.79 3.79
C THR A 66 6.98 -16.20 3.83
N SER A 67 7.39 -15.53 2.76
CA SER A 67 8.69 -14.87 2.64
C SER A 67 8.61 -13.39 3.00
N SER A 68 9.66 -12.84 3.63
CA SER A 68 9.84 -11.40 3.82
C SER A 68 9.97 -10.63 2.49
N ASP A 69 10.29 -11.30 1.39
CA ASP A 69 10.34 -10.71 0.06
C ASP A 69 8.95 -10.27 -0.47
N SER A 70 7.86 -10.74 0.17
CA SER A 70 6.49 -10.30 -0.09
C SER A 70 6.14 -8.95 0.56
N TRP A 71 6.94 -8.44 1.49
CA TRP A 71 6.60 -7.27 2.29
C TRP A 71 6.56 -5.97 1.48
N GLY A 72 7.37 -5.85 0.43
CA GLY A 72 7.41 -4.69 -0.45
C GLY A 72 7.94 -3.41 0.21
N ASP A 73 7.66 -2.30 -0.43
CA ASP A 73 8.13 -0.96 -0.08
C ASP A 73 7.26 -0.27 0.99
N LEU A 74 7.78 0.81 1.60
CA LEU A 74 7.12 1.56 2.67
C LEU A 74 7.02 3.04 2.31
N TYR A 75 5.85 3.47 1.85
CA TYR A 75 5.61 4.82 1.34
C TYR A 75 5.22 5.82 2.44
N GLN A 76 5.65 7.07 2.28
CA GLN A 76 5.05 8.22 2.97
C GLN A 76 3.80 8.64 2.19
N TRP A 77 2.67 8.81 2.88
CA TRP A 77 1.39 9.10 2.24
C TRP A 77 1.46 10.33 1.32
N GLY A 78 0.92 10.24 0.14
CA GLY A 78 0.92 11.33 -0.84
C GLY A 78 2.24 11.51 -1.59
N ARG A 79 3.30 10.74 -1.31
CA ARG A 79 4.59 10.85 -1.98
C ARG A 79 4.70 9.86 -3.13
N ALA A 80 5.21 10.33 -4.28
CA ALA A 80 5.46 9.50 -5.46
C ALA A 80 6.61 8.50 -5.22
N THR A 81 6.73 7.49 -6.06
CA THR A 81 7.88 6.57 -6.10
C THR A 81 9.13 7.35 -6.53
N ASP A 82 9.98 7.70 -5.60
CA ASP A 82 11.21 8.47 -5.81
C ASP A 82 12.46 7.84 -5.15
N GLY A 83 12.28 6.67 -4.52
CA GLY A 83 13.32 5.91 -3.82
C GLY A 83 13.20 5.95 -2.30
N HIS A 84 12.46 6.92 -1.72
CA HIS A 84 12.25 7.02 -0.26
C HIS A 84 11.54 5.79 0.31
N GLU A 85 10.69 5.17 -0.50
CA GLU A 85 9.88 4.01 -0.14
C GLU A 85 10.72 2.74 0.09
N LYS A 86 11.93 2.71 -0.43
CA LYS A 86 12.81 1.56 -0.29
C LYS A 86 13.18 1.31 1.16
N ARG A 87 13.16 0.05 1.57
CA ARG A 87 13.48 -0.33 2.96
C ARG A 87 14.91 0.05 3.37
N LEU A 88 15.82 0.18 2.41
CA LEU A 88 17.21 0.58 2.65
C LEU A 88 17.48 2.06 2.35
N SER A 89 16.44 2.88 2.06
CA SER A 89 16.65 4.32 1.87
C SER A 89 17.14 4.99 3.15
N ASP A 90 18.03 5.94 3.01
CA ASP A 90 18.49 6.78 4.11
C ASP A 90 17.35 7.64 4.68
N THR A 91 17.62 8.37 5.75
CA THR A 91 16.66 9.29 6.37
C THR A 91 17.20 10.71 6.37
N THR A 92 16.30 11.69 6.25
CA THR A 92 16.63 13.13 6.37
C THR A 92 15.59 13.84 7.24
N ASN A 93 16.02 14.89 7.94
CA ASN A 93 15.14 15.80 8.69
C ASN A 93 14.73 17.03 7.85
N THR A 94 15.15 17.09 6.58
CA THR A 94 14.81 18.19 5.69
C THR A 94 13.40 18.00 5.14
N ILE A 95 12.44 18.75 5.68
CA ILE A 95 11.05 18.70 5.24
C ILE A 95 10.92 19.23 3.81
N ALA A 96 10.17 18.52 2.96
CA ALA A 96 9.99 18.90 1.57
C ALA A 96 9.17 20.19 1.41
N LEU A 97 9.58 21.03 0.48
CA LEU A 97 8.85 22.25 0.08
C LEU A 97 7.90 22.02 -1.10
N THR A 98 8.09 20.93 -1.83
CA THR A 98 7.33 20.57 -3.03
C THR A 98 6.90 19.12 -2.98
N TYR A 99 5.90 18.74 -3.78
CA TYR A 99 5.38 17.37 -3.89
C TYR A 99 6.37 16.37 -4.51
N ARG A 100 7.48 16.85 -5.05
CA ARG A 100 8.59 16.05 -5.59
C ARG A 100 9.90 16.53 -4.94
N PRO A 101 10.27 15.95 -3.79
CA PRO A 101 11.55 16.22 -3.16
C PRO A 101 12.71 15.91 -4.12
N ALA A 102 13.80 16.67 -4.02
CA ALA A 102 14.99 16.43 -4.84
C ALA A 102 15.88 15.27 -4.31
N ASN A 103 15.42 14.57 -3.27
CA ASN A 103 16.12 13.47 -2.64
C ASN A 103 15.24 12.19 -2.62
N ASN A 104 15.89 11.06 -2.46
CA ASN A 104 15.27 9.75 -2.32
C ASN A 104 15.29 9.23 -0.87
N GLU A 105 15.47 10.11 0.10
CA GLU A 105 15.55 9.78 1.51
C GLU A 105 14.15 9.76 2.15
N PHE A 106 13.95 8.93 3.16
CA PHE A 106 12.74 8.94 3.97
C PHE A 106 12.77 10.16 4.90
N ILE A 107 11.83 11.07 4.76
CA ILE A 107 11.78 12.30 5.52
C ILE A 107 11.20 12.04 6.91
N VAL A 108 11.96 12.33 7.96
CA VAL A 108 11.52 12.21 9.35
C VAL A 108 11.18 13.58 9.91
N ASP A 109 10.00 13.69 10.54
CA ASP A 109 9.57 14.94 11.19
C ASP A 109 9.12 14.67 12.62
N SER A 110 9.97 15.03 13.57
CA SER A 110 9.67 14.96 15.00
C SER A 110 8.91 16.19 15.54
N SER A 111 8.74 17.24 14.75
CA SER A 111 8.21 18.54 15.19
C SER A 111 6.81 18.89 14.67
N ARG A 112 6.39 18.25 13.57
CA ARG A 112 5.16 18.60 12.85
C ARG A 112 4.24 17.41 12.71
N ALA A 113 3.35 17.05 13.26
CA ALA A 113 2.31 16.03 13.01
C ALA A 113 2.67 14.89 12.02
N ASN A 114 3.95 14.55 11.87
CA ASN A 114 4.46 13.46 11.02
C ASN A 114 4.23 13.66 9.53
N ASP A 115 4.38 14.86 9.03
CA ASP A 115 4.22 15.14 7.62
C ASP A 115 5.59 15.37 6.96
N TRP A 116 5.79 14.72 5.81
CA TRP A 116 7.03 14.85 5.05
C TRP A 116 7.12 16.17 4.26
N ILE A 117 6.01 16.93 4.15
CA ILE A 117 5.89 18.15 3.36
C ILE A 117 5.33 19.32 4.17
N VAL A 118 5.82 20.53 3.91
CA VAL A 118 5.37 21.75 4.59
C VAL A 118 3.91 22.10 4.33
N ARG A 119 3.42 21.80 3.12
CA ARG A 119 2.04 22.08 2.69
C ARG A 119 1.37 20.78 2.29
N PRO A 120 0.70 20.10 3.21
CA PRO A 120 -0.05 18.89 2.89
C PRO A 120 -1.13 19.15 1.84
N ASP A 121 -1.35 18.17 0.97
CA ASP A 121 -2.40 18.18 -0.02
C ASP A 121 -3.12 16.83 0.03
N ASP A 122 -4.43 16.88 0.23
CA ASP A 122 -5.26 15.69 0.43
C ASP A 122 -5.58 14.96 -0.89
N ASP A 123 -5.21 15.53 -2.04
CA ASP A 123 -5.53 15.00 -3.37
C ASP A 123 -4.37 14.24 -4.04
N LEU A 124 -3.23 14.08 -3.37
CA LEU A 124 -2.02 13.50 -3.97
C LEU A 124 -2.17 12.04 -4.40
N TRP A 125 -3.10 11.28 -3.79
CA TRP A 125 -3.33 9.86 -4.06
C TRP A 125 -4.80 9.49 -4.29
N ASN A 126 -5.69 10.44 -4.48
CA ASN A 126 -7.14 10.20 -4.50
C ASN A 126 -7.65 9.44 -5.73
N ASP A 127 -6.89 9.37 -6.82
CA ASP A 127 -7.26 8.59 -8.01
C ASP A 127 -6.04 8.08 -8.81
N SER A 128 -6.29 7.34 -9.90
CA SER A 128 -5.24 6.76 -10.76
C SER A 128 -4.47 7.80 -11.58
N LEU A 129 -4.98 9.02 -11.70
CA LEU A 129 -4.38 10.14 -12.43
C LEU A 129 -3.73 11.15 -11.49
N SER A 130 -3.81 10.94 -10.18
CA SER A 130 -3.18 11.81 -9.19
C SER A 130 -1.67 11.91 -9.42
N THR A 131 -1.15 13.13 -9.27
CA THR A 131 0.24 13.48 -9.62
C THR A 131 1.29 12.59 -8.97
N ASN A 132 1.01 12.11 -7.76
CA ASN A 132 1.93 11.29 -6.97
C ASN A 132 1.44 9.85 -6.77
N ASN A 133 0.43 9.39 -7.50
CA ASN A 133 -0.02 8.01 -7.41
C ASN A 133 1.17 7.06 -7.62
N PRO A 134 1.52 6.20 -6.64
CA PRO A 134 2.71 5.35 -6.72
C PRO A 134 2.49 4.10 -7.58
N CYS A 135 1.33 3.98 -8.08
CA CYS A 135 0.75 2.80 -8.69
C CYS A 135 1.08 2.65 -10.17
N PRO A 136 1.20 1.43 -10.76
CA PRO A 136 1.26 1.24 -12.19
C PRO A 136 0.07 1.89 -12.91
N CYS A 137 0.27 2.28 -14.16
CA CYS A 137 -0.74 2.94 -14.98
C CYS A 137 -2.09 2.19 -14.95
N GLY A 138 -3.17 2.92 -14.68
CA GLY A 138 -4.54 2.39 -14.58
C GLY A 138 -4.93 1.86 -13.20
N TYR A 139 -3.99 1.83 -12.25
CA TYR A 139 -4.22 1.40 -10.87
C TYR A 139 -4.18 2.59 -9.92
N ARG A 140 -4.81 2.44 -8.77
CA ARG A 140 -4.81 3.39 -7.66
C ARG A 140 -4.84 2.65 -6.32
N LEU A 141 -4.63 3.38 -5.26
CA LEU A 141 -4.86 2.87 -3.91
C LEU A 141 -6.36 2.65 -3.65
N PRO A 142 -6.72 1.64 -2.85
CA PRO A 142 -8.09 1.49 -2.37
C PRO A 142 -8.50 2.69 -1.51
N THR A 143 -9.76 3.07 -1.58
CA THR A 143 -10.35 4.01 -0.63
C THR A 143 -10.59 3.34 0.73
N GLU A 144 -10.83 4.14 1.78
CA GLU A 144 -11.22 3.61 3.09
C GLU A 144 -12.48 2.74 3.00
N LYS A 145 -13.47 3.15 2.19
CA LYS A 145 -14.71 2.38 1.98
C LYS A 145 -14.45 1.03 1.33
N GLU A 146 -13.57 0.99 0.35
CA GLU A 146 -13.20 -0.25 -0.33
C GLU A 146 -12.43 -1.19 0.62
N TRP A 147 -11.54 -0.66 1.47
CA TRP A 147 -10.89 -1.45 2.51
C TRP A 147 -11.89 -2.03 3.51
N ARG A 148 -12.91 -1.25 3.93
CA ARG A 148 -13.99 -1.75 4.78
C ARG A 148 -14.79 -2.86 4.09
N ALA A 149 -15.14 -2.66 2.82
CA ALA A 149 -15.88 -3.65 2.05
C ALA A 149 -15.11 -4.97 1.88
N VAL A 150 -13.78 -4.92 1.79
CA VAL A 150 -12.92 -6.11 1.81
C VAL A 150 -12.94 -6.77 3.20
N ALA A 151 -12.85 -5.99 4.27
CA ALA A 151 -12.90 -6.52 5.64
C ALA A 151 -14.26 -7.18 5.96
N ASP A 152 -15.36 -6.67 5.41
CA ASP A 152 -16.71 -7.22 5.57
C ASP A 152 -16.89 -8.61 4.93
N LEU A 153 -15.98 -9.04 4.06
CA LEU A 153 -15.94 -10.43 3.56
C LEU A 153 -15.52 -11.46 4.62
N GLY A 154 -15.09 -10.96 5.79
CA GLY A 154 -14.47 -11.74 6.84
C GLY A 154 -12.98 -11.94 6.61
N TYR A 155 -12.23 -12.08 7.70
CA TYR A 155 -10.78 -12.25 7.65
C TYR A 155 -10.26 -13.17 8.76
N GLU A 156 -9.06 -13.68 8.53
CA GLU A 156 -8.29 -14.48 9.50
C GLU A 156 -6.84 -13.99 9.51
N ILE A 157 -6.21 -13.94 10.69
CA ILE A 157 -4.78 -13.69 10.81
C ILE A 157 -4.08 -15.03 10.99
N LYS A 158 -3.16 -15.34 10.07
CA LYS A 158 -2.52 -16.64 9.94
C LYS A 158 -1.00 -16.53 10.13
N PRO A 159 -0.37 -17.51 10.78
CA PRO A 159 1.08 -17.59 10.84
C PRO A 159 1.66 -18.04 9.50
N THR A 160 2.82 -17.49 9.13
CA THR A 160 3.58 -17.91 7.94
C THR A 160 4.39 -19.18 8.16
N GLY A 161 4.54 -19.64 9.42
CA GLY A 161 5.46 -20.72 9.79
C GLY A 161 6.91 -20.27 10.02
N THR A 162 7.26 -19.03 9.70
CA THR A 162 8.60 -18.43 9.88
C THR A 162 8.66 -17.43 11.04
N GLY A 163 7.59 -17.35 11.86
CA GLY A 163 7.47 -16.40 12.97
C GLY A 163 6.78 -15.09 12.59
N ALA A 164 6.45 -14.88 11.32
CA ALA A 164 5.67 -13.77 10.85
C ALA A 164 4.18 -14.13 10.69
N TYR A 165 3.35 -13.13 10.40
CA TYR A 165 1.91 -13.28 10.18
C TYR A 165 1.48 -12.59 8.88
N TYR A 166 0.30 -12.98 8.40
CA TYR A 166 -0.43 -12.31 7.32
C TYR A 166 -1.93 -12.32 7.63
N ILE A 167 -2.67 -11.41 7.00
CA ILE A 167 -4.13 -11.42 7.03
C ILE A 167 -4.67 -12.00 5.73
N SER A 168 -5.70 -12.83 5.84
CA SER A 168 -6.38 -13.51 4.73
C SER A 168 -7.84 -13.07 4.70
N PHE A 169 -8.25 -12.34 3.68
CA PHE A 169 -9.62 -11.87 3.47
C PHE A 169 -10.40 -12.80 2.57
N GLY A 170 -11.74 -12.87 2.80
CA GLY A 170 -12.65 -13.57 1.91
C GLY A 170 -12.29 -15.04 1.70
N LYS A 171 -11.77 -15.72 2.72
CA LYS A 171 -11.31 -17.13 2.65
C LYS A 171 -10.15 -17.36 1.67
N GLY A 172 -9.21 -16.43 1.62
CA GLY A 172 -8.01 -16.53 0.77
C GLY A 172 -8.13 -15.87 -0.60
N GLN A 173 -9.13 -15.01 -0.80
CA GLN A 173 -9.22 -14.22 -2.03
C GLN A 173 -8.16 -13.10 -2.06
N LEU A 174 -7.75 -12.58 -0.89
CA LEU A 174 -6.70 -11.59 -0.75
C LEU A 174 -5.89 -11.87 0.51
N ASP A 175 -4.60 -12.14 0.34
CA ASP A 175 -3.66 -12.33 1.42
C ASP A 175 -2.66 -11.16 1.47
N LEU A 176 -2.52 -10.53 2.65
CA LEU A 176 -1.63 -9.38 2.86
C LEU A 176 -0.64 -9.65 3.99
N PRO A 177 0.69 -9.48 3.78
CA PRO A 177 1.68 -9.73 4.81
C PRO A 177 1.63 -8.68 5.92
N CYS A 178 2.02 -9.07 7.13
CA CYS A 178 2.32 -8.14 8.22
C CYS A 178 3.66 -7.44 7.96
N ALA A 179 3.70 -6.55 6.98
CA ALA A 179 4.92 -5.92 6.48
C ALA A 179 5.56 -4.89 7.44
N GLY A 180 4.86 -4.55 8.53
CA GLY A 180 5.28 -3.53 9.49
C GLY A 180 5.10 -2.11 8.99
N LEU A 181 5.79 -1.18 9.61
CA LEU A 181 5.81 0.23 9.27
C LEU A 181 7.21 0.83 9.37
N ARG A 182 7.44 1.98 8.72
CA ARG A 182 8.56 2.88 8.98
C ARG A 182 8.06 4.10 9.72
N ASN A 183 8.61 4.36 10.88
CA ASN A 183 8.13 5.40 11.79
C ASN A 183 8.50 6.79 11.28
N ALA A 184 7.52 7.69 11.13
CA ALA A 184 7.73 9.02 10.58
C ALA A 184 8.53 9.96 11.51
N PHE A 185 8.62 9.66 12.82
CA PHE A 185 9.45 10.44 13.75
C PHE A 185 10.92 10.01 13.79
N THR A 186 11.17 8.71 13.62
CA THR A 186 12.49 8.14 13.86
C THR A 186 13.13 7.52 12.63
N GLY A 187 12.34 7.27 11.57
CA GLY A 187 12.77 6.52 10.41
C GLY A 187 12.96 5.01 10.65
N ASN A 188 12.76 4.53 11.88
CA ASN A 188 12.98 3.15 12.25
C ASN A 188 11.81 2.25 11.82
N PHE A 189 12.12 1.00 11.52
CA PHE A 189 11.11 -0.03 11.27
C PHE A 189 10.49 -0.52 12.57
N GLN A 190 9.17 -0.79 12.52
CA GLN A 190 8.41 -1.32 13.64
C GLN A 190 7.45 -2.41 13.15
N TYR A 191 7.16 -3.38 14.02
CA TYR A 191 6.13 -4.42 13.85
C TYR A 191 6.27 -5.30 12.59
N GLN A 192 7.46 -5.40 12.01
CA GLN A 192 7.74 -6.29 10.88
C GLN A 192 7.40 -7.73 11.24
N GLY A 193 6.64 -8.40 10.38
CA GLY A 193 6.13 -9.74 10.61
C GLY A 193 4.95 -9.84 11.60
N MET A 194 4.60 -8.75 12.32
CA MET A 194 3.60 -8.77 13.40
C MET A 194 2.35 -7.96 13.09
N ARG A 195 2.47 -6.86 12.36
CA ARG A 195 1.33 -5.97 12.01
C ARG A 195 1.40 -5.56 10.55
N GLY A 196 0.25 -5.44 9.93
CA GLY A 196 0.09 -4.88 8.59
C GLY A 196 -0.53 -3.49 8.65
N TYR A 197 -0.04 -2.60 7.80
CA TYR A 197 -0.52 -1.23 7.69
C TYR A 197 -0.61 -0.86 6.21
N TYR A 198 -1.81 -0.64 5.71
CA TYR A 198 -2.07 -0.41 4.30
C TYR A 198 -2.80 0.91 4.09
N TRP A 199 -2.18 1.82 3.36
CA TRP A 199 -2.76 3.12 3.09
C TRP A 199 -4.07 3.04 2.30
N ALA A 200 -4.97 3.98 2.60
CA ALA A 200 -6.01 4.36 1.68
C ALA A 200 -5.55 5.53 0.80
N GLY A 201 -6.09 5.62 -0.41
CA GLY A 201 -5.80 6.72 -1.33
C GLY A 201 -6.51 8.01 -0.94
N ASP A 202 -7.66 7.90 -0.28
CA ASP A 202 -8.44 9.02 0.24
C ASP A 202 -8.06 9.37 1.68
N VAL A 203 -8.53 10.54 2.12
CA VAL A 203 -8.36 11.02 3.49
C VAL A 203 -9.65 10.83 4.28
N MET A 204 -9.54 10.43 5.55
CA MET A 204 -10.68 10.31 6.47
C MET A 204 -11.25 11.68 6.85
N SER A 205 -10.39 12.68 6.94
CA SER A 205 -10.71 14.09 7.19
C SER A 205 -9.52 14.94 6.79
N LYS A 206 -9.72 16.26 6.64
CA LYS A 206 -8.65 17.18 6.20
C LYS A 206 -7.33 16.93 6.94
N GLY A 207 -6.30 16.58 6.19
CA GLY A 207 -4.96 16.28 6.70
C GLY A 207 -4.84 14.99 7.50
N MET A 208 -5.79 14.05 7.37
CA MET A 208 -5.77 12.74 8.05
C MET A 208 -5.95 11.63 7.04
N SER A 209 -4.86 11.02 6.60
CA SER A 209 -4.87 9.88 5.68
C SER A 209 -5.52 8.64 6.28
N GLY A 210 -6.26 7.90 5.45
CA GLY A 210 -6.82 6.60 5.80
C GLY A 210 -5.75 5.51 5.81
N CYS A 211 -5.91 4.53 6.70
CA CYS A 211 -5.04 3.36 6.76
C CYS A 211 -5.82 2.16 7.30
N MET A 212 -5.73 1.02 6.61
CA MET A 212 -6.13 -0.26 7.17
C MET A 212 -5.00 -0.81 8.03
N ASP A 213 -5.30 -1.09 9.27
CA ASP A 213 -4.36 -1.61 10.28
C ASP A 213 -4.90 -2.95 10.82
N PHE A 214 -4.06 -3.96 10.88
CA PHE A 214 -4.40 -5.23 11.49
C PHE A 214 -3.20 -5.85 12.22
N ASN A 215 -3.49 -6.58 13.30
CA ASN A 215 -2.49 -7.28 14.09
C ASN A 215 -3.06 -8.61 14.60
N LYS A 216 -2.17 -9.51 15.00
CA LYS A 216 -2.57 -10.64 15.81
C LYS A 216 -3.16 -10.09 17.12
N ALA A 217 -4.44 -10.37 17.39
CA ALA A 217 -5.01 -10.15 18.71
C ALA A 217 -4.25 -11.05 19.71
N GLU A 218 -3.82 -10.48 20.85
CA GLU A 218 -3.29 -11.24 21.97
C GLU A 218 -4.36 -12.08 22.62
#